data_dec717d4fba3e38f8c50f39ae0574dad
#
_entry.id   dec717d4fba3e38f8c50f39ae0574dad
#
_cell.length_a   1.000
_cell.length_b   1.000
_cell.length_c   1.000
_cell.angle_alpha   90.00
_cell.angle_beta   90.00
_cell.angle_gamma   90.00
#
_symmetry.space_group_name_H-M   'P 1'
#
loop_
_entity.id
_entity.type
_entity.pdbx_description
1 polymer ?
#
loop_
_entity_poly.entity_id
_entity_poly.type
_entity_poly.pdbx_seq_one_letter_code
_entity_poly.pdbx_strand_id
1 'polypeptide(L)'
;MPAEEVFAPQVEKIGKRTVLLRAFALPRGDEAMAAVRAIESAAPFRHMITPGGFTMSVAITNCGAFGWTTDRRGYRYTSADPATGKPWPAMPALFTRLASAAAGAAGFPGFAPNACLVNRYAPGARLTLHQDRNERDFSQPIVSVSFGMTATFLFGGRERRLPTAKIALHHGDVVVWGGEDRLRFHGVLPLKGDEHPLLGRERVNLTFRKAD
;
A
#
# COMPACT_ATOMS: atom_id res chain seq x y z
N MET A 1 13.84 29.75 17.37
CA MET A 1 13.29 28.65 16.57
C MET A 1 13.02 27.53 17.54
N PRO A 2 11.75 27.14 17.85
CA PRO A 2 11.49 25.97 18.66
C PRO A 2 12.02 24.75 17.91
N ALA A 3 12.74 23.87 18.60
CA ALA A 3 13.16 22.59 18.06
C ALA A 3 11.89 21.81 17.67
N GLU A 4 11.80 21.36 16.41
CA GLU A 4 10.83 20.34 16.03
C GLU A 4 11.04 19.15 16.97
N GLU A 5 10.08 18.89 17.84
CA GLU A 5 10.04 17.61 18.55
C GLU A 5 9.97 16.51 17.50
N VAL A 6 11.12 15.87 17.29
CA VAL A 6 11.20 14.68 16.46
C VAL A 6 10.47 13.57 17.22
N PHE A 7 9.16 13.45 16.98
CA PHE A 7 8.41 12.28 17.43
C PHE A 7 9.04 11.05 16.79
N ALA A 8 9.84 10.32 17.55
CA ALA A 8 10.32 9.01 17.11
C ALA A 8 9.07 8.11 16.89
N PRO A 9 8.86 7.57 15.70
CA PRO A 9 7.68 6.76 15.43
C PRO A 9 7.67 5.56 16.38
N GLN A 10 6.52 5.28 16.98
CA GLN A 10 6.36 4.06 17.77
C GLN A 10 6.44 2.86 16.80
N VAL A 11 7.41 1.96 17.06
CA VAL A 11 7.68 0.78 16.26
C VAL A 11 7.08 -0.44 16.94
N GLU A 12 6.11 -1.08 16.30
CA GLU A 12 5.47 -2.31 16.79
C GLU A 12 5.92 -3.50 15.92
N LYS A 13 6.54 -4.50 16.54
CA LYS A 13 6.90 -5.74 15.85
C LYS A 13 5.67 -6.64 15.73
N ILE A 14 5.17 -6.87 14.51
CA ILE A 14 3.96 -7.68 14.24
C ILE A 14 4.27 -9.00 13.52
N GLY A 15 5.53 -9.26 13.22
CA GLY A 15 6.04 -10.50 12.65
C GLY A 15 7.54 -10.64 12.87
N LYS A 16 8.17 -11.68 12.30
CA LYS A 16 9.61 -11.87 12.43
C LYS A 16 10.40 -10.75 11.74
N ARG A 17 9.98 -10.41 10.53
CA ARG A 17 10.53 -9.35 9.67
C ARG A 17 9.43 -8.41 9.20
N THR A 18 8.47 -8.11 10.11
CA THR A 18 7.35 -7.20 9.86
C THR A 18 7.19 -6.26 11.02
N VAL A 19 7.13 -4.97 10.71
CA VAL A 19 6.91 -3.91 11.69
C VAL A 19 5.77 -3.00 11.25
N LEU A 20 5.10 -2.43 12.23
CA LEU A 20 4.16 -1.35 12.08
C LEU A 20 4.77 -0.10 12.70
N LEU A 21 4.91 0.93 11.89
CA LEU A 21 5.41 2.26 12.24
C LEU A 21 4.21 3.17 12.42
N ARG A 22 3.85 3.47 13.69
CA ARG A 22 2.68 4.30 14.01
C ARG A 22 2.90 5.75 13.63
N ALA A 23 1.91 6.32 12.94
CA ALA A 23 1.88 7.73 12.53
C ALA A 23 3.10 8.19 11.71
N PHE A 24 3.91 7.26 11.18
CA PHE A 24 5.16 7.55 10.48
C PHE A 24 4.98 8.50 9.30
N ALA A 25 3.89 8.33 8.54
CA ALA A 25 3.58 9.14 7.38
C ALA A 25 2.71 10.36 7.73
N LEU A 26 2.27 10.51 8.97
CA LEU A 26 1.36 11.57 9.39
C LEU A 26 1.86 12.99 9.05
N PRO A 27 3.14 13.34 9.28
CA PRO A 27 3.65 14.68 8.95
C PRO A 27 3.64 15.02 7.45
N ARG A 28 3.42 14.02 6.60
CA ARG A 28 3.38 14.15 5.13
C ARG A 28 2.02 13.82 4.53
N GLY A 29 0.97 13.69 5.36
CA GLY A 29 -0.36 13.25 4.94
C GLY A 29 -0.96 14.14 3.85
N ASP A 30 -0.98 15.45 4.05
CA ASP A 30 -1.56 16.41 3.11
C ASP A 30 -0.80 16.44 1.78
N GLU A 31 0.54 16.42 1.84
CA GLU A 31 1.41 16.40 0.68
C GLU A 31 1.25 15.09 -0.11
N ALA A 32 1.13 13.96 0.60
CA ALA A 32 0.88 12.67 -0.02
C ALA A 32 -0.49 12.62 -0.70
N MET A 33 -1.53 13.17 -0.08
CA MET A 33 -2.86 13.22 -0.68
C MET A 33 -2.95 14.19 -1.87
N ALA A 34 -2.19 15.29 -1.86
CA ALA A 34 -2.06 16.15 -3.04
C ALA A 34 -1.40 15.41 -4.21
N ALA A 35 -0.35 14.61 -3.93
CA ALA A 35 0.29 13.76 -4.92
C ALA A 35 -0.66 12.67 -5.47
N VAL A 36 -1.50 12.06 -4.62
CA VAL A 36 -2.53 11.09 -5.04
C VAL A 36 -3.52 11.74 -6.01
N ARG A 37 -3.99 12.96 -5.73
CA ARG A 37 -4.90 13.69 -6.64
C ARG A 37 -4.24 13.97 -8.00
N ALA A 38 -2.97 14.31 -8.02
CA ALA A 38 -2.23 14.53 -9.28
C ALA A 38 -2.10 13.22 -10.09
N ILE A 39 -1.83 12.10 -9.41
CA ILE A 39 -1.79 10.77 -10.05
C ILE A 39 -3.17 10.41 -10.61
N GLU A 40 -4.25 10.60 -9.83
CA GLU A 40 -5.64 10.32 -10.25
C GLU A 40 -6.02 11.14 -11.50
N SER A 41 -5.62 12.39 -11.57
CA SER A 41 -5.88 13.24 -12.75
C SER A 41 -5.23 12.71 -14.03
N ALA A 42 -4.06 12.08 -13.91
CA ALA A 42 -3.32 11.52 -15.05
C ALA A 42 -3.71 10.05 -15.34
N ALA A 43 -4.02 9.27 -14.31
CA ALA A 43 -4.42 7.87 -14.38
C ALA A 43 -5.57 7.62 -13.37
N PRO A 44 -6.83 7.75 -13.79
CA PRO A 44 -8.00 7.66 -12.91
C PRO A 44 -8.12 6.31 -12.21
N PHE A 45 -8.66 6.31 -10.98
CA PHE A 45 -8.99 5.09 -10.25
C PHE A 45 -10.01 4.24 -11.00
N ARG A 46 -9.79 2.92 -10.99
CA ARG A 46 -10.68 1.95 -11.64
C ARG A 46 -10.89 0.71 -10.79
N HIS A 47 -12.08 0.15 -10.84
CA HIS A 47 -12.36 -1.18 -10.33
C HIS A 47 -11.90 -2.21 -11.36
N MET A 48 -10.81 -2.90 -11.09
CA MET A 48 -10.25 -3.92 -12.00
C MET A 48 -11.04 -5.22 -11.91
N ILE A 49 -10.90 -6.06 -12.92
CA ILE A 49 -11.53 -7.38 -12.98
C ILE A 49 -10.49 -8.45 -12.66
N THR A 50 -10.82 -9.36 -11.75
CA THR A 50 -9.97 -10.51 -11.43
C THR A 50 -9.99 -11.55 -12.55
N PRO A 51 -9.03 -12.50 -12.61
CA PRO A 51 -9.04 -13.58 -13.60
C PRO A 51 -10.33 -14.42 -13.57
N GLY A 52 -10.98 -14.54 -12.40
CA GLY A 52 -12.27 -15.21 -12.24
C GLY A 52 -13.48 -14.38 -12.68
N GLY A 53 -13.29 -13.18 -13.25
CA GLY A 53 -14.36 -12.32 -13.74
C GLY A 53 -15.05 -11.45 -12.70
N PHE A 54 -14.58 -11.45 -11.44
CA PHE A 54 -15.16 -10.62 -10.39
C PHE A 54 -14.57 -9.21 -10.41
N THR A 55 -15.44 -8.20 -10.25
CA THR A 55 -15.00 -6.81 -10.07
C THR A 55 -14.45 -6.62 -8.65
N MET A 56 -13.24 -6.05 -8.56
CA MET A 56 -12.64 -5.71 -7.27
C MET A 56 -13.41 -4.57 -6.60
N SER A 57 -13.68 -4.70 -5.30
CA SER A 57 -14.37 -3.65 -4.52
C SER A 57 -13.49 -2.44 -4.22
N VAL A 58 -12.18 -2.58 -4.38
CA VAL A 58 -11.19 -1.51 -4.21
C VAL A 58 -10.93 -0.87 -5.58
N ALA A 59 -11.00 0.45 -5.65
CA ALA A 59 -10.60 1.18 -6.83
C ALA A 59 -9.07 1.38 -6.81
N ILE A 60 -8.42 1.21 -7.97
CA ILE A 60 -6.97 1.13 -8.08
C ILE A 60 -6.46 2.08 -9.16
N THR A 61 -5.34 2.74 -8.87
CA THR A 61 -4.45 3.37 -9.83
C THR A 61 -3.00 3.08 -9.46
N ASN A 62 -2.05 3.51 -10.29
CA ASN A 62 -0.63 3.24 -10.10
C ASN A 62 0.21 4.47 -10.43
N CYS A 63 1.44 4.50 -9.88
CA CYS A 63 2.52 5.37 -10.37
C CYS A 63 3.87 4.67 -10.24
N GLY A 64 4.85 5.13 -11.01
CA GLY A 64 6.19 4.56 -11.09
C GLY A 64 6.50 3.98 -12.46
N ALA A 65 7.64 3.30 -12.58
CA ALA A 65 8.03 2.63 -13.81
C ALA A 65 7.10 1.46 -14.18
N PHE A 66 6.46 0.86 -13.16
CA PHE A 66 5.52 -0.24 -13.32
C PHE A 66 4.24 0.00 -12.53
N GLY A 67 3.11 -0.47 -13.06
CA GLY A 67 1.83 -0.53 -12.36
C GLY A 67 1.31 -1.96 -12.32
N TRP A 68 0.79 -2.38 -11.17
CA TRP A 68 0.12 -3.66 -11.03
C TRP A 68 -1.28 -3.59 -11.63
N THR A 69 -1.61 -4.58 -12.45
CA THR A 69 -2.89 -4.67 -13.14
C THR A 69 -3.44 -6.09 -13.11
N THR A 70 -4.75 -6.21 -13.28
CA THR A 70 -5.44 -7.50 -13.43
C THR A 70 -6.58 -7.39 -14.40
N ASP A 71 -6.76 -8.44 -15.18
CA ASP A 71 -7.90 -8.72 -16.04
C ASP A 71 -8.09 -10.24 -16.14
N ARG A 72 -8.94 -10.71 -17.05
CA ARG A 72 -9.18 -12.15 -17.27
C ARG A 72 -7.92 -12.94 -17.64
N ARG A 73 -6.85 -12.28 -18.13
CA ARG A 73 -5.56 -12.89 -18.47
C ARG A 73 -4.63 -13.07 -17.27
N GLY A 74 -4.94 -12.49 -16.11
CA GLY A 74 -4.14 -12.67 -14.89
C GLY A 74 -3.67 -11.39 -14.25
N TYR A 75 -2.88 -11.57 -13.20
CA TYR A 75 -2.22 -10.52 -12.44
C TYR A 75 -0.83 -10.26 -12.99
N ARG A 76 -0.45 -8.99 -13.20
CA ARG A 76 0.87 -8.65 -13.75
C ARG A 76 1.26 -7.20 -13.49
N TYR A 77 2.54 -6.93 -13.62
CA TYR A 77 3.06 -5.58 -13.75
C TYR A 77 3.16 -5.19 -15.23
N THR A 78 2.84 -3.92 -15.53
CA THR A 78 2.95 -3.34 -16.87
C THR A 78 3.64 -1.98 -16.79
N SER A 79 4.46 -1.64 -17.76
CA SER A 79 5.08 -0.31 -17.88
C SER A 79 4.13 0.76 -18.41
N ALA A 80 3.01 0.33 -19.01
CA ALA A 80 1.96 1.22 -19.49
C ALA A 80 0.61 0.80 -18.91
N ASP A 81 -0.27 1.77 -18.73
CA ASP A 81 -1.66 1.55 -18.36
C ASP A 81 -2.42 0.83 -19.49
N PRO A 82 -2.93 -0.40 -19.25
CA PRO A 82 -3.61 -1.16 -20.30
C PRO A 82 -4.90 -0.50 -20.84
N ALA A 83 -5.48 0.44 -20.10
CA ALA A 83 -6.70 1.13 -20.52
C ALA A 83 -6.43 2.30 -21.47
N THR A 84 -5.24 2.92 -21.36
CA THR A 84 -4.92 4.11 -22.14
C THR A 84 -3.74 3.90 -23.10
N GLY A 85 -2.94 2.85 -22.88
CA GLY A 85 -1.67 2.61 -23.59
C GLY A 85 -0.54 3.58 -23.20
N LYS A 86 -0.79 4.54 -22.30
CA LYS A 86 0.21 5.53 -21.85
C LYS A 86 1.06 4.97 -20.70
N PRO A 87 2.32 5.42 -20.55
CA PRO A 87 3.08 5.12 -19.34
C PRO A 87 2.32 5.55 -18.08
N TRP A 88 2.54 4.82 -16.98
CA TRP A 88 2.03 5.25 -15.69
C TRP A 88 2.63 6.60 -15.29
N PRO A 89 1.92 7.44 -14.52
CA PRO A 89 2.48 8.66 -13.95
C PRO A 89 3.79 8.38 -13.21
N ALA A 90 4.76 9.27 -13.31
CA ALA A 90 6.00 9.14 -12.56
C ALA A 90 5.71 9.05 -11.05
N MET A 91 6.49 8.24 -10.32
CA MET A 91 6.40 8.19 -8.87
C MET A 91 6.86 9.51 -8.27
N PRO A 92 6.02 10.20 -7.49
CA PRO A 92 6.43 11.44 -6.82
C PRO A 92 7.67 11.23 -5.94
N ALA A 93 8.60 12.18 -5.93
CA ALA A 93 9.82 12.08 -5.11
C ALA A 93 9.51 11.92 -3.60
N LEU A 94 8.41 12.51 -3.13
CA LEU A 94 7.89 12.29 -1.78
C LEU A 94 7.63 10.80 -1.50
N PHE A 95 6.98 10.11 -2.43
CA PHE A 95 6.64 8.69 -2.27
C PHE A 95 7.88 7.81 -2.18
N THR A 96 8.86 8.05 -3.04
CA THR A 96 10.14 7.33 -2.99
C THR A 96 10.84 7.55 -1.65
N ARG A 97 10.96 8.82 -1.20
CA ARG A 97 11.59 9.14 0.10
C ARG A 97 10.85 8.50 1.27
N LEU A 98 9.52 8.59 1.30
CA LEU A 98 8.70 8.02 2.37
C LEU A 98 8.87 6.49 2.45
N ALA A 99 8.79 5.81 1.31
CA ALA A 99 8.93 4.35 1.25
C ALA A 99 10.35 3.90 1.64
N SER A 100 11.40 4.57 1.15
CA SER A 100 12.79 4.25 1.50
C SER A 100 13.08 4.49 2.98
N ALA A 101 12.58 5.60 3.54
CA ALA A 101 12.73 5.91 4.97
C ALA A 101 12.01 4.89 5.86
N ALA A 102 10.77 4.53 5.53
CA ALA A 102 10.01 3.52 6.27
C ALA A 102 10.68 2.13 6.19
N ALA A 103 11.16 1.73 5.02
CA ALA A 103 11.90 0.49 4.85
C ALA A 103 13.20 0.50 5.67
N GLY A 104 13.96 1.59 5.67
CA GLY A 104 15.16 1.75 6.47
C GLY A 104 14.88 1.61 7.96
N ALA A 105 13.83 2.29 8.47
CA ALA A 105 13.38 2.20 9.87
C ALA A 105 12.94 0.77 10.25
N ALA A 106 12.48 -0.03 9.28
CA ALA A 106 12.09 -1.42 9.47
C ALA A 106 13.24 -2.43 9.28
N GLY A 107 14.48 -1.97 9.07
CA GLY A 107 15.66 -2.82 8.89
C GLY A 107 15.84 -3.35 7.46
N PHE A 108 15.34 -2.62 6.47
CA PHE A 108 15.53 -2.87 5.02
C PHE A 108 16.15 -1.64 4.35
N PRO A 109 17.42 -1.31 4.65
CA PRO A 109 18.10 -0.17 4.06
C PRO A 109 18.28 -0.36 2.54
N GLY A 110 18.32 0.74 1.80
CA GLY A 110 18.54 0.72 0.36
C GLY A 110 17.32 0.33 -0.48
N PHE A 111 16.13 0.16 0.12
CA PHE A 111 14.91 -0.09 -0.64
C PHE A 111 14.60 1.08 -1.58
N ALA A 112 14.54 0.78 -2.87
CA ALA A 112 14.23 1.73 -3.94
C ALA A 112 13.04 1.20 -4.75
N PRO A 113 11.79 1.56 -4.38
CA PRO A 113 10.60 1.10 -5.09
C PRO A 113 10.53 1.69 -6.51
N ASN A 114 10.03 0.90 -7.45
CA ASN A 114 9.74 1.35 -8.81
C ASN A 114 8.28 1.18 -9.21
N ALA A 115 7.46 0.69 -8.31
CA ALA A 115 6.01 0.58 -8.45
C ALA A 115 5.31 1.03 -7.17
N CYS A 116 4.26 1.83 -7.30
CA CYS A 116 3.34 2.17 -6.23
C CYS A 116 1.92 1.90 -6.68
N LEU A 117 1.29 0.92 -6.04
CA LEU A 117 -0.13 0.63 -6.18
C LEU A 117 -0.90 1.55 -5.23
N VAL A 118 -1.77 2.38 -5.77
CA VAL A 118 -2.65 3.27 -4.99
C VAL A 118 -4.04 2.66 -4.94
N ASN A 119 -4.46 2.29 -3.75
CA ASN A 119 -5.75 1.65 -3.47
C ASN A 119 -6.69 2.65 -2.79
N ARG A 120 -7.90 2.84 -3.33
CA ARG A 120 -8.95 3.64 -2.70
C ARG A 120 -10.10 2.73 -2.27
N TYR A 121 -10.38 2.74 -0.97
CA TYR A 121 -11.45 1.99 -0.34
C TYR A 121 -12.60 2.92 0.02
N ALA A 122 -13.80 2.61 -0.45
CA ALA A 122 -15.05 3.14 0.09
C ALA A 122 -15.59 2.19 1.19
N PRO A 123 -16.56 2.60 2.01
CA PRO A 123 -17.22 1.71 2.97
C PRO A 123 -17.67 0.39 2.33
N GLY A 124 -17.37 -0.74 2.97
CA GLY A 124 -17.62 -2.08 2.47
C GLY A 124 -16.55 -2.65 1.54
N ALA A 125 -15.67 -1.83 0.95
CA ALA A 125 -14.56 -2.31 0.13
C ALA A 125 -13.56 -3.11 0.97
N ARG A 126 -13.01 -4.19 0.37
CA ARG A 126 -12.11 -5.13 1.03
C ARG A 126 -11.08 -5.70 0.07
N LEU A 127 -9.98 -6.21 0.61
CA LEU A 127 -9.08 -7.13 -0.07
C LEU A 127 -9.06 -8.47 0.66
N THR A 128 -9.43 -9.54 -0.02
CA THR A 128 -9.37 -10.90 0.53
C THR A 128 -7.92 -11.31 0.77
N LEU A 129 -7.71 -12.33 1.61
CA LEU A 129 -6.37 -12.85 1.87
C LEU A 129 -5.67 -13.23 0.56
N HIS A 130 -4.48 -12.67 0.36
CA HIS A 130 -3.62 -12.89 -0.81
C HIS A 130 -2.15 -12.80 -0.40
N GLN A 131 -1.27 -13.12 -1.33
CA GLN A 131 0.16 -12.91 -1.24
C GLN A 131 0.57 -11.99 -2.39
N ASP A 132 1.47 -11.06 -2.11
CA ASP A 132 2.17 -10.29 -3.14
C ASP A 132 3.32 -11.14 -3.69
N ARG A 133 3.10 -11.73 -4.88
CA ARG A 133 4.02 -12.67 -5.50
C ARG A 133 4.20 -12.47 -7.02
N ASN A 134 3.87 -11.28 -7.49
CA ASN A 134 4.05 -10.94 -8.89
C ASN A 134 5.38 -10.21 -9.16
N GLU A 135 6.12 -9.87 -8.10
CA GLU A 135 7.44 -9.28 -8.15
C GLU A 135 8.49 -10.35 -8.48
N ARG A 136 9.62 -9.93 -9.08
CA ARG A 136 10.73 -10.85 -9.43
C ARG A 136 11.68 -11.08 -8.28
N ASP A 137 11.89 -10.07 -7.43
CA ASP A 137 12.84 -10.13 -6.32
C ASP A 137 12.13 -10.09 -4.97
N PHE A 138 11.98 -11.24 -4.33
CA PHE A 138 11.39 -11.36 -3.00
C PHE A 138 12.34 -11.00 -1.85
N SER A 139 13.61 -10.66 -2.12
CA SER A 139 14.50 -10.09 -1.12
C SER A 139 14.08 -8.68 -0.71
N GLN A 140 13.38 -7.97 -1.59
CA GLN A 140 12.88 -6.62 -1.37
C GLN A 140 11.62 -6.60 -0.50
N PRO A 141 11.53 -5.65 0.44
CA PRO A 141 10.34 -5.52 1.28
C PRO A 141 9.15 -4.96 0.51
N ILE A 142 8.00 -5.01 1.17
CA ILE A 142 6.82 -4.22 0.81
C ILE A 142 6.62 -3.14 1.87
N VAL A 143 6.31 -1.94 1.42
CA VAL A 143 5.94 -0.81 2.28
C VAL A 143 4.50 -0.42 1.98
N SER A 144 3.65 -0.41 3.00
CA SER A 144 2.22 -0.11 2.88
C SER A 144 1.85 1.05 3.80
N VAL A 145 1.48 2.18 3.22
CA VAL A 145 1.10 3.42 3.93
C VAL A 145 -0.41 3.57 3.92
N SER A 146 -1.00 3.94 5.06
CA SER A 146 -2.44 4.10 5.23
C SER A 146 -2.81 5.55 5.49
N PHE A 147 -3.82 6.07 4.78
CA PHE A 147 -4.42 7.38 5.00
C PHE A 147 -5.94 7.28 5.07
N GLY A 148 -6.59 8.14 5.86
CA GLY A 148 -8.04 8.21 5.97
C GLY A 148 -8.61 7.29 7.04
N MET A 149 -9.78 6.68 6.75
CA MET A 149 -10.49 5.82 7.69
C MET A 149 -9.62 4.68 8.22
N THR A 150 -9.80 4.33 9.49
CA THR A 150 -9.15 3.17 10.10
C THR A 150 -9.60 1.88 9.41
N ALA A 151 -8.63 1.04 9.06
CA ALA A 151 -8.90 -0.26 8.45
C ALA A 151 -8.36 -1.40 9.31
N THR A 152 -9.03 -2.56 9.28
CA THR A 152 -8.52 -3.77 9.89
C THR A 152 -7.70 -4.55 8.86
N PHE A 153 -6.38 -4.56 9.05
CA PHE A 153 -5.43 -5.35 8.28
C PHE A 153 -5.36 -6.75 8.87
N LEU A 154 -5.46 -7.74 7.99
CA LEU A 154 -5.27 -9.15 8.32
C LEU A 154 -3.85 -9.55 7.97
N PHE A 155 -3.11 -10.13 8.92
CA PHE A 155 -1.77 -10.63 8.69
C PHE A 155 -1.65 -12.07 9.18
N GLY A 156 -1.54 -13.00 8.24
CA GLY A 156 -1.58 -14.45 8.47
C GLY A 156 -0.21 -15.11 8.39
N GLY A 157 -0.19 -16.41 8.18
CA GLY A 157 1.00 -17.20 7.92
C GLY A 157 1.33 -17.30 6.42
N ARG A 158 2.22 -18.24 6.06
CA ARG A 158 2.58 -18.54 4.66
C ARG A 158 1.56 -19.46 3.95
N GLU A 159 0.60 -19.99 4.68
CA GLU A 159 -0.53 -20.74 4.15
C GLU A 159 -1.83 -20.00 4.43
N ARG A 160 -2.74 -20.00 3.45
CA ARG A 160 -4.02 -19.27 3.52
C ARG A 160 -4.91 -19.70 4.69
N ARG A 161 -4.82 -20.96 5.11
CA ARG A 161 -5.64 -21.56 6.19
C ARG A 161 -5.19 -21.20 7.60
N LEU A 162 -3.97 -20.66 7.74
CA LEU A 162 -3.44 -20.33 9.07
C LEU A 162 -4.17 -19.10 9.66
N PRO A 163 -4.26 -19.05 11.01
CA PRO A 163 -4.88 -17.92 11.69
C PRO A 163 -4.25 -16.57 11.28
N THR A 164 -5.06 -15.53 11.28
CA THR A 164 -4.62 -14.16 10.98
C THR A 164 -4.70 -13.27 12.23
N ALA A 165 -3.68 -12.49 12.47
CA ALA A 165 -3.76 -11.34 13.36
C ALA A 165 -4.63 -10.25 12.72
N LYS A 166 -5.42 -9.55 13.54
CA LYS A 166 -6.20 -8.37 13.16
C LYS A 166 -5.51 -7.14 13.71
N ILE A 167 -5.09 -6.24 12.84
CA ILE A 167 -4.29 -5.07 13.18
C ILE A 167 -5.04 -3.83 12.69
N ALA A 168 -5.37 -2.90 13.61
CA ALA A 168 -5.93 -1.63 13.22
C ALA A 168 -4.84 -0.75 12.60
N LEU A 169 -5.07 -0.26 11.39
CA LEU A 169 -4.23 0.71 10.70
C LEU A 169 -4.94 2.05 10.66
N HIS A 170 -4.31 3.04 11.26
CA HIS A 170 -4.81 4.40 11.34
C HIS A 170 -4.18 5.29 10.27
N HIS A 171 -4.68 6.51 10.16
CA HIS A 171 -4.11 7.54 9.30
C HIS A 171 -2.63 7.80 9.64
N GLY A 172 -1.76 7.73 8.63
CA GLY A 172 -0.31 7.91 8.80
C GLY A 172 0.45 6.65 9.20
N ASP A 173 -0.20 5.52 9.50
CA ASP A 173 0.46 4.26 9.82
C ASP A 173 1.13 3.64 8.60
N VAL A 174 2.30 3.01 8.82
CA VAL A 174 3.04 2.31 7.77
C VAL A 174 3.37 0.89 8.23
N VAL A 175 2.98 -0.10 7.45
CA VAL A 175 3.41 -1.50 7.64
C VAL A 175 4.52 -1.81 6.65
N VAL A 176 5.62 -2.38 7.15
CA VAL A 176 6.72 -2.86 6.32
C VAL A 176 6.94 -4.34 6.60
N TRP A 177 6.97 -5.16 5.55
CA TRP A 177 7.27 -6.60 5.69
C TRP A 177 8.18 -7.10 4.58
N GLY A 178 9.08 -8.03 4.92
CA GLY A 178 10.07 -8.59 4.01
C GLY A 178 10.71 -9.86 4.57
N GLY A 179 11.78 -10.34 3.95
CA GLY A 179 12.51 -11.53 4.38
C GLY A 179 11.58 -12.73 4.59
N GLU A 180 11.63 -13.38 5.76
CA GLU A 180 10.81 -14.54 6.08
C GLU A 180 9.30 -14.27 5.99
N ASP A 181 8.87 -13.02 6.20
CA ASP A 181 7.47 -12.62 6.18
C ASP A 181 6.99 -12.15 4.80
N ARG A 182 7.90 -12.03 3.80
CA ARG A 182 7.60 -11.43 2.49
C ARG A 182 6.39 -12.06 1.78
N LEU A 183 6.21 -13.35 1.92
CA LEU A 183 5.15 -14.13 1.28
C LEU A 183 4.05 -14.56 2.28
N ARG A 184 3.83 -13.80 3.34
CA ARG A 184 2.68 -14.05 4.24
C ARG A 184 1.37 -13.62 3.61
N PHE A 185 0.33 -14.39 3.84
CA PHE A 185 -1.03 -14.02 3.46
C PHE A 185 -1.48 -12.80 4.26
N HIS A 186 -2.01 -11.82 3.56
CA HIS A 186 -2.54 -10.61 4.16
C HIS A 186 -3.79 -10.13 3.41
N GLY A 187 -4.52 -9.21 4.02
CA GLY A 187 -5.76 -8.68 3.44
C GLY A 187 -6.30 -7.52 4.26
N VAL A 188 -7.43 -7.00 3.85
CA VAL A 188 -8.15 -5.91 4.55
C VAL A 188 -9.60 -6.30 4.66
N LEU A 189 -10.13 -6.28 5.89
CA LEU A 189 -11.56 -6.51 6.13
C LEU A 189 -12.41 -5.42 5.47
N PRO A 190 -13.73 -5.67 5.25
CA PRO A 190 -14.62 -4.64 4.75
C PRO A 190 -14.46 -3.35 5.55
N LEU A 191 -14.16 -2.24 4.86
CA LEU A 191 -13.98 -0.93 5.47
C LEU A 191 -15.28 -0.49 6.15
N LYS A 192 -15.19 -0.14 7.42
CA LYS A 192 -16.33 0.31 8.25
C LYS A 192 -15.83 1.19 9.37
N GLY A 193 -16.73 1.92 9.99
CA GLY A 193 -16.45 2.82 11.11
C GLY A 193 -16.70 4.28 10.73
N ASP A 194 -16.18 5.16 11.56
CA ASP A 194 -16.39 6.60 11.43
C ASP A 194 -15.59 7.19 10.27
N GLU A 195 -16.09 8.28 9.73
CA GLU A 195 -15.39 9.04 8.71
C GLU A 195 -14.12 9.71 9.28
N HIS A 196 -13.16 9.90 8.42
CA HIS A 196 -11.92 10.61 8.76
C HIS A 196 -12.10 12.12 8.55
N PRO A 197 -11.71 12.99 9.50
CA PRO A 197 -11.97 14.43 9.43
C PRO A 197 -11.49 15.10 8.13
N LEU A 198 -10.37 14.64 7.56
CA LEU A 198 -9.76 15.22 6.34
C LEU A 198 -10.16 14.50 5.05
N LEU A 199 -10.45 13.19 5.10
CA LEU A 199 -10.68 12.36 3.91
C LEU A 199 -12.11 11.81 3.84
N GLY A 200 -12.97 12.15 4.81
CA GLY A 200 -14.35 11.68 4.85
C GLY A 200 -14.43 10.15 4.93
N ARG A 201 -15.31 9.57 4.14
CA ARG A 201 -15.59 8.12 4.15
C ARG A 201 -14.69 7.32 3.20
N GLU A 202 -13.41 7.66 3.15
CA GLU A 202 -12.45 6.98 2.30
C GLU A 202 -11.20 6.56 3.08
N ARG A 203 -10.59 5.48 2.61
CA ARG A 203 -9.22 5.10 2.94
C ARG A 203 -8.40 5.02 1.67
N VAL A 204 -7.26 5.68 1.66
CA VAL A 204 -6.25 5.54 0.62
C VAL A 204 -5.07 4.76 1.17
N ASN A 205 -4.59 3.79 0.38
CA ASN A 205 -3.42 3.00 0.75
C ASN A 205 -2.41 3.04 -0.39
N LEU A 206 -1.16 3.36 -0.06
CA LEU A 206 -0.04 3.32 -0.99
C LEU A 206 0.78 2.07 -0.70
N THR A 207 0.91 1.18 -1.68
CA THR A 207 1.73 -0.04 -1.54
C THR A 207 2.91 0.02 -2.50
N PHE A 208 4.10 0.16 -1.93
CA PHE A 208 5.36 0.30 -2.66
C PHE A 208 6.06 -1.05 -2.81
N ARG A 209 6.57 -1.31 -4.00
CA ARG A 209 7.24 -2.56 -4.36
C ARG A 209 8.39 -2.31 -5.33
N LYS A 210 9.33 -3.26 -5.36
CA LYS A 210 10.30 -3.44 -6.43
C LYS A 210 9.73 -4.51 -7.35
N ALA A 211 9.26 -4.14 -8.56
CA ALA A 211 8.50 -5.02 -9.43
C ALA A 211 9.39 -5.90 -10.34
N ASP A 212 10.59 -5.43 -10.66
CA ASP A 212 11.61 -6.10 -11.52
C ASP A 212 12.75 -6.70 -10.73
#